data_7772a5d9e3ec5e13a807b8a5bf116b00
#
_entry.id   7772a5d9e3ec5e13a807b8a5bf116b00
#
_cell.length_a   1.000
_cell.length_b   1.000
_cell.length_c   1.000
_cell.angle_alpha   90.00
_cell.angle_beta   90.00
_cell.angle_gamma   90.00
#
_symmetry.space_group_name_H-M   'P 1'
#
loop_
_entity.id
_entity.type
_entity.pdbx_description
1 polymer ?
#
loop_
_entity_poly.entity_id
_entity_poly.type
_entity_poly.pdbx_seq_one_letter_code
_entity_poly.pdbx_strand_id
1 'polypeptide(L)'
;AVPETKAVFQAKAQKMDALIVFAEDIPAVCASHALPTGGIAYRTRFFGNITGELGGSYQEKNANTVLTAAMLLYNKGVIRNTDSIVRGFADICEATGLMGRWQKLQDHPLVICDTGHNAGGWQYLSRQIRHQPCRCRRIVFGMVDDKDLHAVMSMLPDDAAYYWTQPSTRRAFPAEKVAATAAGYGLHGETFPTVPEAYRAALHAADKADFIFVGGSSYVVADLLAAIR
;
A
#
# COMPACT_ATOMS: atom_id res chain seq x y z
N ALA A 1 5.27 -15.79 7.90
CA ALA A 1 4.05 -16.62 7.77
C ALA A 1 3.14 -16.35 8.95
N VAL A 2 1.82 -16.40 8.76
CA VAL A 2 0.89 -16.38 9.89
C VAL A 2 0.94 -17.74 10.62
N PRO A 3 0.69 -17.79 11.94
CA PRO A 3 0.85 -19.02 12.73
C PRO A 3 0.12 -20.22 12.13
N GLU A 4 -1.11 -20.02 11.63
CA GLU A 4 -1.97 -21.06 11.06
C GLU A 4 -1.40 -21.70 9.80
N THR A 5 -0.60 -20.97 9.02
CA THR A 5 -0.01 -21.47 7.77
C THR A 5 1.42 -21.96 7.91
N LYS A 6 2.12 -21.65 9.02
CA LYS A 6 3.53 -22.00 9.23
C LYS A 6 3.76 -23.50 9.11
N ALA A 7 2.91 -24.31 9.74
CA ALA A 7 2.99 -25.77 9.70
C ALA A 7 2.79 -26.34 8.27
N VAL A 8 1.91 -25.73 7.48
CA VAL A 8 1.66 -26.14 6.08
C VAL A 8 2.91 -25.93 5.23
N PHE A 9 3.58 -24.79 5.36
CA PHE A 9 4.82 -24.51 4.65
C PHE A 9 5.95 -25.43 5.08
N GLN A 10 6.09 -25.70 6.40
CA GLN A 10 7.08 -26.62 6.93
C GLN A 10 6.89 -28.05 6.41
N ALA A 11 5.67 -28.57 6.43
CA ALA A 11 5.35 -29.90 5.90
C ALA A 11 5.63 -30.00 4.41
N LYS A 12 5.32 -28.94 3.63
CA LYS A 12 5.63 -28.92 2.20
C LYS A 12 7.13 -28.88 1.94
N ALA A 13 7.90 -28.11 2.68
CA ALA A 13 9.35 -28.04 2.57
C ALA A 13 9.98 -29.38 2.88
N GLN A 14 9.56 -30.05 3.97
CA GLN A 14 10.02 -31.39 4.32
C GLN A 14 9.71 -32.43 3.23
N LYS A 15 8.49 -32.42 2.69
CA LYS A 15 8.08 -33.30 1.59
C LYS A 15 8.94 -33.13 0.32
N MET A 16 9.43 -31.94 0.09
CA MET A 16 10.19 -31.54 -1.11
C MET A 16 11.71 -31.56 -0.87
N ASP A 17 12.16 -31.96 0.32
CA ASP A 17 13.56 -31.85 0.77
C ASP A 17 14.15 -30.46 0.49
N ALA A 18 13.36 -29.41 0.78
CA ALA A 18 13.67 -28.02 0.49
C ALA A 18 13.99 -27.23 1.75
N LEU A 19 15.04 -26.42 1.69
CA LEU A 19 15.32 -25.42 2.74
C LEU A 19 14.17 -24.44 2.82
N ILE A 20 13.68 -24.20 4.04
CA ILE A 20 12.72 -23.12 4.34
C ILE A 20 13.30 -22.16 5.37
N VAL A 21 13.14 -20.87 5.13
CA VAL A 21 13.53 -19.79 6.06
C VAL A 21 12.34 -18.88 6.25
N PHE A 22 12.00 -18.61 7.50
CA PHE A 22 11.00 -17.62 7.85
C PHE A 22 11.70 -16.31 8.21
N ALA A 23 11.42 -15.25 7.46
CA ALA A 23 12.10 -13.95 7.61
C ALA A 23 11.87 -13.29 8.98
N GLU A 24 10.81 -13.69 9.69
CA GLU A 24 10.54 -13.23 11.05
C GLU A 24 11.41 -13.88 12.14
N ASP A 25 11.96 -15.06 11.88
CA ASP A 25 12.78 -15.79 12.88
C ASP A 25 14.17 -15.13 13.02
N ILE A 26 14.73 -14.57 11.93
CA ILE A 26 15.99 -13.82 11.92
C ILE A 26 15.79 -12.56 11.07
N PRO A 27 15.22 -11.49 11.64
CA PRO A 27 14.91 -10.28 10.88
C PRO A 27 16.15 -9.67 10.22
N ALA A 28 16.06 -9.45 8.91
CA ALA A 28 17.07 -8.74 8.12
C ALA A 28 17.00 -7.20 8.36
N VAL A 29 15.82 -6.67 8.66
CA VAL A 29 15.61 -5.27 9.06
C VAL A 29 15.74 -5.16 10.57
N CYS A 30 16.67 -4.33 11.07
CA CYS A 30 16.89 -4.08 12.49
C CYS A 30 16.14 -2.85 12.99
N ALA A 31 15.96 -1.84 12.13
CA ALA A 31 15.19 -0.63 12.39
C ALA A 31 14.80 0.03 11.08
N SER A 32 13.71 0.78 11.09
CA SER A 32 13.28 1.59 9.95
C SER A 32 12.71 2.92 10.41
N HIS A 33 12.76 3.94 9.53
CA HIS A 33 12.05 5.20 9.72
C HIS A 33 11.65 5.80 8.37
N ALA A 34 10.48 6.46 8.34
CA ALA A 34 10.02 7.15 7.16
C ALA A 34 10.90 8.36 6.84
N LEU A 35 11.14 8.61 5.57
CA LEU A 35 11.88 9.77 5.07
C LEU A 35 10.92 10.90 4.67
N PRO A 36 11.32 12.17 4.81
CA PRO A 36 10.52 13.30 4.33
C PRO A 36 10.19 13.23 2.83
N THR A 37 11.04 12.56 2.05
CA THR A 37 10.86 12.32 0.62
C THR A 37 9.78 11.30 0.28
N GLY A 38 9.23 10.58 1.28
CA GLY A 38 8.18 9.57 1.11
C GLY A 38 8.68 8.12 1.14
N GLY A 39 9.98 7.88 1.04
CA GLY A 39 10.58 6.55 1.18
C GLY A 39 10.85 6.14 2.63
N ILE A 40 11.62 5.07 2.81
CA ILE A 40 11.96 4.52 4.14
C ILE A 40 13.47 4.24 4.19
N ALA A 41 14.14 4.71 5.25
CA ALA A 41 15.50 4.27 5.57
C ALA A 41 15.44 3.01 6.45
N TYR A 42 16.27 2.03 6.11
CA TYR A 42 16.39 0.76 6.81
C TYR A 42 17.80 0.59 7.34
N ARG A 43 17.94 0.26 8.61
CA ARG A 43 19.17 -0.32 9.16
C ARG A 43 19.05 -1.82 9.08
N THR A 44 19.91 -2.48 8.31
CA THR A 44 19.82 -3.90 8.02
C THR A 44 20.94 -4.70 8.69
N ARG A 45 20.70 -5.99 8.89
CA ARG A 45 21.67 -6.92 9.47
C ARG A 45 22.81 -7.28 8.53
N PHE A 46 22.53 -7.37 7.22
CA PHE A 46 23.44 -7.97 6.25
C PHE A 46 23.98 -6.99 5.21
N PHE A 47 23.27 -5.86 4.99
CA PHE A 47 23.57 -4.95 3.87
C PHE A 47 23.81 -3.49 4.31
N GLY A 48 24.05 -3.27 5.62
CA GLY A 48 24.25 -1.94 6.17
C GLY A 48 22.99 -1.09 6.16
N ASN A 49 23.14 0.22 5.92
CA ASN A 49 22.01 1.14 5.80
C ASN A 49 21.55 1.20 4.35
N ILE A 50 20.26 1.03 4.12
CA ILE A 50 19.61 1.03 2.80
C ILE A 50 18.50 2.07 2.80
N THR A 51 18.39 2.84 1.73
CA THR A 51 17.23 3.68 1.46
C THR A 51 16.29 2.95 0.50
N GLY A 52 15.03 2.81 0.87
CA GLY A 52 13.98 2.29 -0.01
C GLY A 52 13.09 3.42 -0.51
N GLU A 53 12.84 3.44 -1.81
CA GLU A 53 11.99 4.44 -2.46
C GLU A 53 10.50 4.29 -2.06
N LEU A 54 10.04 3.05 -1.82
CA LEU A 54 8.64 2.78 -1.50
C LEU A 54 8.28 3.24 -0.09
N GLY A 55 7.23 4.05 0.03
CA GLY A 55 6.63 4.46 1.29
C GLY A 55 5.62 3.44 1.83
N GLY A 56 5.05 3.76 3.00
CA GLY A 56 4.04 2.93 3.66
C GLY A 56 4.60 2.04 4.76
N SER A 57 3.95 2.08 5.92
CA SER A 57 4.41 1.38 7.13
C SER A 57 4.46 -0.16 6.99
N TYR A 58 3.70 -0.72 6.04
CA TYR A 58 3.74 -2.15 5.71
C TYR A 58 5.01 -2.56 4.95
N GLN A 59 5.77 -1.62 4.40
CA GLN A 59 7.00 -1.90 3.64
C GLN A 59 8.13 -2.45 4.52
N GLU A 60 8.14 -2.20 5.81
CA GLU A 60 9.12 -2.82 6.70
C GLU A 60 9.05 -4.36 6.65
N LYS A 61 7.83 -4.92 6.70
CA LYS A 61 7.62 -6.37 6.56
C LYS A 61 8.04 -6.89 5.19
N ASN A 62 7.70 -6.17 4.14
CA ASN A 62 8.07 -6.53 2.76
C ASN A 62 9.59 -6.48 2.60
N ALA A 63 10.23 -5.40 3.03
CA ALA A 63 11.68 -5.24 3.01
C ALA A 63 12.39 -6.37 3.76
N ASN A 64 11.89 -6.73 4.95
CA ASN A 64 12.44 -7.84 5.72
C ASN A 64 12.43 -9.15 4.93
N THR A 65 11.33 -9.47 4.27
CA THR A 65 11.20 -10.68 3.44
C THR A 65 12.10 -10.63 2.22
N VAL A 66 12.14 -9.49 1.51
CA VAL A 66 12.97 -9.30 0.31
C VAL A 66 14.46 -9.39 0.66
N LEU A 67 14.91 -8.73 1.73
CA LEU A 67 16.31 -8.77 2.16
C LEU A 67 16.73 -10.16 2.64
N THR A 68 15.84 -10.91 3.29
CA THR A 68 16.10 -12.31 3.65
C THR A 68 16.26 -13.18 2.40
N ALA A 69 15.39 -13.03 1.39
CA ALA A 69 15.52 -13.71 0.12
C ALA A 69 16.78 -13.30 -0.64
N ALA A 70 17.11 -12.02 -0.67
CA ALA A 70 18.33 -11.50 -1.31
C ALA A 70 19.59 -12.06 -0.65
N MET A 71 19.65 -12.17 0.67
CA MET A 71 20.75 -12.81 1.40
C MET A 71 20.91 -14.28 1.01
N LEU A 72 19.81 -15.02 0.90
CA LEU A 72 19.87 -16.44 0.47
C LEU A 72 20.37 -16.58 -0.98
N LEU A 73 19.93 -15.71 -1.87
CA LEU A 73 20.38 -15.67 -3.27
C LEU A 73 21.85 -15.25 -3.40
N TYR A 74 22.28 -14.30 -2.57
CA TYR A 74 23.69 -13.89 -2.49
C TYR A 74 24.57 -15.06 -2.03
N ASN A 75 24.18 -15.77 -0.97
CA ASN A 75 24.93 -16.94 -0.47
C ASN A 75 24.98 -18.10 -1.48
N LYS A 76 24.00 -18.18 -2.37
CA LYS A 76 23.99 -19.16 -3.48
C LYS A 76 24.76 -18.67 -4.73
N GLY A 77 25.36 -17.49 -4.71
CA GLY A 77 26.10 -16.90 -5.83
C GLY A 77 25.22 -16.42 -6.99
N VAL A 78 23.89 -16.39 -6.83
CA VAL A 78 22.95 -15.84 -7.83
C VAL A 78 23.07 -14.33 -7.89
N ILE A 79 23.05 -13.66 -6.75
CA ILE A 79 23.36 -12.23 -6.63
C ILE A 79 24.88 -12.14 -6.37
N ARG A 80 25.60 -11.47 -7.25
CA ARG A 80 27.06 -11.37 -7.19
C ARG A 80 27.58 -10.13 -6.46
N ASN A 81 26.74 -9.11 -6.34
CA ASN A 81 27.13 -7.82 -5.75
C ASN A 81 26.01 -7.27 -4.87
N THR A 82 26.34 -6.92 -3.64
CA THR A 82 25.40 -6.31 -2.67
C THR A 82 24.94 -4.92 -3.09
N ASP A 83 25.72 -4.17 -3.88
CA ASP A 83 25.35 -2.85 -4.39
C ASP A 83 24.11 -2.92 -5.29
N SER A 84 23.89 -4.05 -5.97
CA SER A 84 22.68 -4.26 -6.77
C SER A 84 21.42 -4.32 -5.91
N ILE A 85 21.53 -4.82 -4.67
CA ILE A 85 20.43 -4.86 -3.70
C ILE A 85 20.12 -3.45 -3.22
N VAL A 86 21.16 -2.68 -2.88
CA VAL A 86 21.02 -1.28 -2.42
C VAL A 86 20.34 -0.43 -3.49
N ARG A 87 20.83 -0.51 -4.75
CA ARG A 87 20.22 0.20 -5.89
C ARG A 87 18.79 -0.24 -6.16
N GLY A 88 18.53 -1.56 -6.14
CA GLY A 88 17.17 -2.08 -6.35
C GLY A 88 16.15 -1.61 -5.29
N PHE A 89 16.58 -1.24 -4.10
CA PHE A 89 15.72 -0.60 -3.09
C PHE A 89 15.55 0.90 -3.35
N ALA A 90 16.60 1.59 -3.80
CA ALA A 90 16.60 3.03 -4.01
C ALA A 90 15.78 3.46 -5.25
N ASP A 91 15.80 2.67 -6.32
CA ASP A 91 15.32 3.04 -7.66
C ASP A 91 14.23 2.09 -8.19
N ILE A 92 13.43 1.49 -7.30
CA ILE A 92 12.51 0.44 -7.70
C ILE A 92 11.39 0.94 -8.64
N CYS A 93 10.87 2.14 -8.43
CA CYS A 93 9.80 2.70 -9.25
C CYS A 93 10.31 3.03 -10.65
N GLU A 94 11.46 3.67 -10.77
CA GLU A 94 12.06 3.98 -12.06
C GLU A 94 12.47 2.71 -12.82
N ALA A 95 13.14 1.79 -12.13
CA ALA A 95 13.64 0.55 -12.75
C ALA A 95 12.54 -0.42 -13.20
N THR A 96 11.37 -0.42 -12.55
CA THR A 96 10.33 -1.43 -12.79
C THR A 96 8.99 -0.87 -13.25
N GLY A 97 8.78 0.44 -13.16
CA GLY A 97 7.47 1.08 -13.37
C GLY A 97 6.46 0.79 -12.26
N LEU A 98 6.89 0.31 -11.09
CA LEU A 98 6.01 0.04 -9.95
C LEU A 98 5.40 1.35 -9.43
N MET A 99 4.08 1.39 -9.34
CA MET A 99 3.32 2.56 -8.89
C MET A 99 2.29 2.20 -7.82
N GLY A 100 1.78 3.22 -7.12
CA GLY A 100 0.66 3.07 -6.17
C GLY A 100 1.02 2.31 -4.88
N ARG A 101 2.19 2.56 -4.30
CA ARG A 101 2.60 2.06 -3.00
C ARG A 101 2.88 3.22 -2.05
N TRP A 102 1.84 3.74 -1.41
CA TRP A 102 1.87 4.98 -0.63
C TRP A 102 2.56 6.10 -1.42
N GLN A 103 2.18 6.18 -2.70
CA GLN A 103 2.82 7.08 -3.67
C GLN A 103 2.30 8.50 -3.51
N LYS A 104 3.22 9.42 -3.23
CA LYS A 104 2.92 10.86 -3.21
C LYS A 104 2.80 11.38 -4.65
N LEU A 105 1.68 12.03 -4.94
CA LEU A 105 1.38 12.64 -6.24
C LEU A 105 1.49 14.15 -6.22
N GLN A 106 1.22 14.78 -5.06
CA GLN A 106 1.21 16.23 -4.88
C GLN A 106 1.50 16.57 -3.42
N ASP A 107 2.10 17.75 -3.16
CA ASP A 107 2.44 18.21 -1.82
C ASP A 107 1.35 19.12 -1.18
N HIS A 108 0.62 19.93 -1.97
CA HIS A 108 -0.35 20.91 -1.48
C HIS A 108 -1.60 21.00 -2.36
N PRO A 109 -2.75 20.45 -1.96
CA PRO A 109 -2.93 19.54 -0.82
C PRO A 109 -2.05 18.29 -0.98
N LEU A 110 -1.71 17.65 0.14
CA LEU A 110 -1.00 16.37 0.05
C LEU A 110 -1.90 15.32 -0.58
N VAL A 111 -1.48 14.75 -1.71
CA VAL A 111 -2.20 13.67 -2.40
C VAL A 111 -1.37 12.40 -2.38
N ILE A 112 -1.93 11.34 -1.84
CA ILE A 112 -1.31 10.00 -1.81
C ILE A 112 -2.26 8.98 -2.42
N CYS A 113 -1.72 8.06 -3.23
CA CYS A 113 -2.46 6.89 -3.69
C CYS A 113 -1.81 5.58 -3.23
N ASP A 114 -2.66 4.56 -3.00
CA ASP A 114 -2.20 3.22 -2.65
C ASP A 114 -3.15 2.14 -3.20
N THR A 115 -2.56 1.06 -3.72
CA THR A 115 -3.28 -0.06 -4.34
C THR A 115 -3.79 -1.09 -3.32
N GLY A 116 -3.73 -0.82 -2.03
CA GLY A 116 -4.27 -1.67 -0.97
C GLY A 116 -5.74 -2.01 -1.22
N HIS A 117 -6.05 -3.31 -1.25
CA HIS A 117 -7.35 -3.81 -1.72
C HIS A 117 -7.91 -4.95 -0.85
N ASN A 118 -7.30 -5.27 0.26
CA ASN A 118 -7.73 -6.34 1.17
C ASN A 118 -7.60 -5.92 2.63
N ALA A 119 -8.27 -6.63 3.53
CA ALA A 119 -8.31 -6.33 4.96
C ALA A 119 -6.90 -6.25 5.58
N GLY A 120 -5.98 -7.15 5.21
CA GLY A 120 -4.61 -7.14 5.72
C GLY A 120 -3.83 -5.87 5.36
N GLY A 121 -3.98 -5.36 4.14
CA GLY A 121 -3.40 -4.08 3.71
C GLY A 121 -4.05 -2.89 4.41
N TRP A 122 -5.38 -2.92 4.54
CA TRP A 122 -6.14 -1.83 5.15
C TRP A 122 -5.89 -1.67 6.65
N GLN A 123 -5.47 -2.70 7.37
CA GLN A 123 -5.00 -2.56 8.76
C GLN A 123 -3.83 -1.56 8.89
N TYR A 124 -2.94 -1.52 7.90
CA TYR A 124 -1.83 -0.57 7.86
C TYR A 124 -2.25 0.77 7.29
N LEU A 125 -2.95 0.76 6.14
CA LEU A 125 -3.37 1.98 5.44
C LEU A 125 -4.28 2.85 6.29
N SER A 126 -5.30 2.28 6.93
CA SER A 126 -6.24 3.04 7.77
C SER A 126 -5.53 3.76 8.92
N ARG A 127 -4.58 3.07 9.56
CA ARG A 127 -3.76 3.66 10.62
C ARG A 127 -2.88 4.79 10.07
N GLN A 128 -2.24 4.56 8.94
CA GLN A 128 -1.36 5.55 8.33
C GLN A 128 -2.13 6.78 7.82
N ILE A 129 -3.31 6.57 7.24
CA ILE A 129 -4.24 7.64 6.84
C ILE A 129 -4.66 8.48 8.06
N ARG A 130 -5.04 7.84 9.19
CA ARG A 130 -5.43 8.55 10.41
C ARG A 130 -4.29 9.38 11.02
N HIS A 131 -3.05 8.93 10.91
CA HIS A 131 -1.89 9.64 11.47
C HIS A 131 -1.33 10.72 10.54
N GLN A 132 -1.87 10.85 9.30
CA GLN A 132 -1.41 11.90 8.38
C GLN A 132 -1.88 13.27 8.89
N PRO A 133 -0.96 14.20 9.21
CA PRO A 133 -1.35 15.55 9.62
C PRO A 133 -2.11 16.28 8.51
N CYS A 134 -3.29 16.80 8.81
CA CYS A 134 -4.09 17.55 7.86
C CYS A 134 -5.19 18.35 8.60
N ARG A 135 -5.72 19.39 7.94
CA ARG A 135 -6.90 20.11 8.40
C ARG A 135 -8.17 19.29 8.14
N CYS A 136 -8.31 18.77 6.94
CA CYS A 136 -9.41 17.90 6.53
C CYS A 136 -8.86 16.69 5.76
N ARG A 137 -9.41 15.52 6.07
CA ARG A 137 -9.11 14.27 5.39
C ARG A 137 -10.16 13.99 4.34
N ARG A 138 -9.74 13.74 3.10
CA ARG A 138 -10.61 13.41 1.96
C ARG A 138 -10.19 12.07 1.40
N ILE A 139 -11.14 11.18 1.15
CA ILE A 139 -10.87 9.83 0.69
C ILE A 139 -11.68 9.53 -0.56
N VAL A 140 -10.99 9.37 -1.69
CA VAL A 140 -11.55 8.84 -2.93
C VAL A 140 -11.40 7.32 -2.89
N PHE A 141 -12.53 6.63 -2.82
CA PHE A 141 -12.55 5.19 -2.59
C PHE A 141 -13.45 4.45 -3.57
N GLY A 142 -12.91 3.38 -4.14
CA GLY A 142 -13.65 2.41 -4.96
C GLY A 142 -13.03 1.03 -4.83
N MET A 143 -13.81 -0.02 -5.06
CA MET A 143 -13.39 -1.40 -4.84
C MET A 143 -13.90 -2.35 -5.93
N VAL A 144 -13.35 -3.55 -5.99
CA VAL A 144 -13.79 -4.64 -6.89
C VAL A 144 -14.52 -5.71 -6.11
N ASP A 145 -15.42 -6.43 -6.78
CA ASP A 145 -16.46 -7.31 -6.22
C ASP A 145 -15.93 -8.63 -5.64
N ASP A 146 -14.68 -9.00 -5.88
CA ASP A 146 -14.05 -10.20 -5.32
C ASP A 146 -13.36 -9.96 -3.96
N LYS A 147 -13.57 -8.79 -3.35
CA LYS A 147 -12.97 -8.40 -2.07
C LYS A 147 -14.02 -8.21 -0.98
N ASP A 148 -13.60 -8.41 0.26
CA ASP A 148 -14.45 -8.20 1.43
C ASP A 148 -14.59 -6.68 1.72
N LEU A 149 -15.63 -6.09 1.14
CA LEU A 149 -15.97 -4.68 1.29
C LEU A 149 -16.28 -4.35 2.77
N HIS A 150 -17.00 -5.22 3.48
CA HIS A 150 -17.39 -5.00 4.87
C HIS A 150 -16.17 -4.94 5.80
N ALA A 151 -15.22 -5.86 5.63
CA ALA A 151 -13.98 -5.86 6.39
C ALA A 151 -13.16 -4.58 6.17
N VAL A 152 -13.16 -4.02 4.95
CA VAL A 152 -12.47 -2.75 4.66
C VAL A 152 -13.22 -1.56 5.26
N MET A 153 -14.57 -1.49 5.08
CA MET A 153 -15.39 -0.39 5.61
C MET A 153 -15.24 -0.22 7.12
N SER A 154 -15.17 -1.32 7.87
CA SER A 154 -14.98 -1.27 9.33
C SER A 154 -13.65 -0.63 9.79
N MET A 155 -12.69 -0.47 8.89
CA MET A 155 -11.37 0.10 9.18
C MET A 155 -11.20 1.54 8.69
N LEU A 156 -12.08 2.01 7.79
CA LEU A 156 -11.97 3.35 7.23
C LEU A 156 -12.08 4.44 8.32
N PRO A 157 -11.39 5.59 8.17
CA PRO A 157 -11.52 6.73 9.08
C PRO A 157 -12.95 7.28 9.10
N ASP A 158 -13.49 7.53 10.28
CA ASP A 158 -14.80 8.15 10.50
C ASP A 158 -14.77 9.69 10.45
N ASP A 159 -13.56 10.28 10.51
CA ASP A 159 -13.29 11.70 10.46
C ASP A 159 -12.87 12.20 9.07
N ALA A 160 -13.40 11.61 8.01
CA ALA A 160 -13.06 11.93 6.63
C ALA A 160 -14.27 12.29 5.77
N ALA A 161 -14.06 13.15 4.76
CA ALA A 161 -15.01 13.38 3.67
C ALA A 161 -14.79 12.34 2.57
N TYR A 162 -15.82 11.56 2.23
CA TYR A 162 -15.72 10.49 1.26
C TYR A 162 -16.23 10.87 -0.13
N TYR A 163 -15.51 10.38 -1.15
CA TYR A 163 -15.82 10.48 -2.57
C TYR A 163 -15.88 9.05 -3.11
N TRP A 164 -17.08 8.45 -3.02
CA TRP A 164 -17.29 7.07 -3.42
C TRP A 164 -17.29 6.96 -4.94
N THR A 165 -16.55 6.01 -5.47
CA THR A 165 -16.43 5.84 -6.92
C THR A 165 -16.29 4.38 -7.31
N GLN A 166 -16.25 4.13 -8.62
CA GLN A 166 -16.01 2.81 -9.18
C GLN A 166 -14.90 2.86 -10.23
N PRO A 167 -13.99 1.86 -10.25
CA PRO A 167 -12.98 1.77 -11.29
C PRO A 167 -13.57 1.32 -12.63
N SER A 168 -12.88 1.65 -13.75
CA SER A 168 -13.27 1.32 -15.12
C SER A 168 -13.06 -0.18 -15.45
N THR A 169 -13.60 -1.08 -14.63
CA THR A 169 -13.52 -2.53 -14.84
C THR A 169 -14.89 -3.19 -14.65
N ARG A 170 -15.15 -4.30 -15.36
CA ARG A 170 -16.38 -5.09 -15.20
C ARG A 170 -16.56 -5.67 -13.80
N ARG A 171 -15.51 -5.71 -12.99
CA ARG A 171 -15.50 -6.23 -11.62
C ARG A 171 -15.70 -5.13 -10.57
N ALA A 172 -15.99 -3.91 -10.99
CA ALA A 172 -16.19 -2.80 -10.05
C ALA A 172 -17.45 -3.01 -9.20
N PHE A 173 -17.36 -2.76 -7.90
CA PHE A 173 -18.56 -2.44 -7.14
C PHE A 173 -19.11 -1.10 -7.64
N PRO A 174 -20.43 -1.01 -7.96
CA PRO A 174 -21.06 0.28 -8.25
C PRO A 174 -20.86 1.26 -7.11
N ALA A 175 -20.58 2.52 -7.42
CA ALA A 175 -20.31 3.57 -6.44
C ALA A 175 -21.44 3.71 -5.41
N GLU A 176 -22.70 3.61 -5.85
CA GLU A 176 -23.90 3.67 -5.01
C GLU A 176 -23.96 2.49 -4.02
N LYS A 177 -23.52 1.29 -4.43
CA LYS A 177 -23.46 0.11 -3.56
C LYS A 177 -22.37 0.29 -2.51
N VAL A 178 -21.22 0.84 -2.88
CA VAL A 178 -20.13 1.19 -1.95
C VAL A 178 -20.64 2.19 -0.92
N ALA A 179 -21.28 3.28 -1.35
CA ALA A 179 -21.86 4.32 -0.49
C ALA A 179 -22.94 3.76 0.47
N ALA A 180 -23.85 2.93 -0.05
CA ALA A 180 -24.90 2.31 0.77
C ALA A 180 -24.32 1.38 1.84
N THR A 181 -23.27 0.61 1.52
CA THR A 181 -22.56 -0.21 2.50
C THR A 181 -21.84 0.66 3.53
N ALA A 182 -21.16 1.73 3.10
CA ALA A 182 -20.43 2.66 3.96
C ALA A 182 -21.33 3.38 4.98
N ALA A 183 -22.57 3.73 4.57
CA ALA A 183 -23.57 4.33 5.46
C ALA A 183 -23.88 3.46 6.69
N GLY A 184 -23.86 2.13 6.54
CA GLY A 184 -24.03 1.18 7.65
C GLY A 184 -22.87 1.21 8.68
N TYR A 185 -21.76 1.84 8.35
CA TYR A 185 -20.60 2.07 9.21
C TYR A 185 -20.48 3.55 9.66
N GLY A 186 -21.49 4.37 9.40
CA GLY A 186 -21.48 5.79 9.72
C GLY A 186 -20.56 6.63 8.82
N LEU A 187 -20.13 6.09 7.69
CA LEU A 187 -19.27 6.78 6.72
C LEU A 187 -20.14 7.44 5.65
N HIS A 188 -20.01 8.76 5.50
CA HIS A 188 -20.86 9.55 4.60
C HIS A 188 -20.02 10.27 3.53
N GLY A 189 -20.57 10.40 2.34
CA GLY A 189 -19.93 11.07 1.23
C GLY A 189 -20.77 11.07 -0.04
N GLU A 190 -20.22 11.67 -1.08
CA GLU A 190 -20.85 11.78 -2.39
C GLU A 190 -20.41 10.64 -3.32
N THR A 191 -21.26 10.26 -4.29
CA THR A 191 -20.97 9.24 -5.30
C THR A 191 -20.61 9.87 -6.64
N PHE A 192 -19.65 9.26 -7.31
CA PHE A 192 -19.14 9.71 -8.62
C PHE A 192 -19.04 8.51 -9.57
N PRO A 193 -19.42 8.65 -10.84
CA PRO A 193 -19.41 7.56 -11.79
C PRO A 193 -18.00 7.08 -12.17
N THR A 194 -17.00 7.95 -12.02
CA THR A 194 -15.62 7.64 -12.40
C THR A 194 -14.60 8.13 -11.38
N VAL A 195 -13.45 7.47 -11.31
CA VAL A 195 -12.33 7.87 -10.44
C VAL A 195 -11.82 9.29 -10.75
N PRO A 196 -11.65 9.70 -12.02
CA PRO A 196 -11.23 11.06 -12.33
C PRO A 196 -12.21 12.14 -11.87
N GLU A 197 -13.52 11.87 -11.91
CA GLU A 197 -14.53 12.82 -11.42
C GLU A 197 -14.50 12.93 -9.90
N ALA A 198 -14.44 11.80 -9.18
CA ALA A 198 -14.29 11.78 -7.73
C ALA A 198 -13.02 12.51 -7.27
N TYR A 199 -11.91 12.25 -7.93
CA TYR A 199 -10.64 12.93 -7.61
C TYR A 199 -10.69 14.43 -7.86
N ARG A 200 -11.24 14.87 -9.00
CA ARG A 200 -11.42 16.31 -9.31
C ARG A 200 -12.31 17.00 -8.28
N ALA A 201 -13.40 16.35 -7.87
CA ALA A 201 -14.29 16.88 -6.83
C ALA A 201 -13.55 17.02 -5.48
N ALA A 202 -12.81 15.99 -5.08
CA ALA A 202 -12.00 16.02 -3.86
C ALA A 202 -10.93 17.11 -3.91
N LEU A 203 -10.27 17.29 -5.04
CA LEU A 203 -9.23 18.30 -5.24
C LEU A 203 -9.82 19.71 -5.24
N HIS A 204 -10.97 19.92 -5.88
CA HIS A 204 -11.67 21.21 -5.92
C HIS A 204 -12.14 21.66 -4.52
N ALA A 205 -12.56 20.73 -3.68
CA ALA A 205 -13.01 20.99 -2.32
C ALA A 205 -11.86 21.12 -1.30
N ALA A 206 -10.61 20.85 -1.69
CA ALA A 206 -9.48 20.80 -0.78
C ALA A 206 -8.76 22.14 -0.68
N ASP A 207 -8.31 22.46 0.54
CA ASP A 207 -7.32 23.51 0.78
C ASP A 207 -5.90 22.92 0.82
N LYS A 208 -4.89 23.80 0.77
CA LYS A 208 -3.47 23.40 0.78
C LYS A 208 -3.04 22.56 1.98
N ALA A 209 -3.72 22.70 3.13
CA ALA A 209 -3.45 21.97 4.36
C ALA A 209 -4.26 20.66 4.49
N ASP A 210 -5.06 20.32 3.48
CA ASP A 210 -5.85 19.10 3.47
C ASP A 210 -5.00 17.91 2.97
N PHE A 211 -5.50 16.71 3.23
CA PHE A 211 -4.94 15.45 2.76
C PHE A 211 -5.96 14.70 1.91
N ILE A 212 -5.57 14.28 0.73
CA ILE A 212 -6.37 13.46 -0.17
C ILE A 212 -5.72 12.08 -0.30
N PHE A 213 -6.46 11.05 0.04
CA PHE A 213 -6.09 9.67 -0.22
C PHE A 213 -6.93 9.10 -1.36
N VAL A 214 -6.30 8.39 -2.30
CA VAL A 214 -7.00 7.70 -3.40
C VAL A 214 -6.64 6.23 -3.39
N GLY A 215 -7.64 5.35 -3.27
CA GLY A 215 -7.36 3.91 -3.20
C GLY A 215 -8.58 3.01 -3.06
N GLY A 216 -8.35 1.81 -2.49
CA GLY A 216 -9.33 0.74 -2.33
C GLY A 216 -9.19 -0.37 -3.36
N SER A 217 -8.57 -0.09 -4.51
CA SER A 217 -8.28 -1.07 -5.55
C SER A 217 -7.10 -0.63 -6.41
N SER A 218 -6.35 -1.58 -6.96
CA SER A 218 -5.33 -1.29 -7.98
C SER A 218 -5.92 -0.66 -9.25
N TYR A 219 -7.16 -0.98 -9.58
CA TYR A 219 -7.86 -0.37 -10.72
C TYR A 219 -8.22 1.09 -10.47
N VAL A 220 -8.61 1.46 -9.25
CA VAL A 220 -8.84 2.87 -8.86
C VAL A 220 -7.55 3.68 -9.04
N VAL A 221 -6.43 3.16 -8.56
CA VAL A 221 -5.14 3.84 -8.72
C VAL A 221 -4.70 3.90 -10.19
N ALA A 222 -4.95 2.86 -10.98
CA ALA A 222 -4.66 2.86 -12.42
C ALA A 222 -5.46 3.95 -13.16
N ASP A 223 -6.77 4.05 -12.91
CA ASP A 223 -7.63 5.07 -13.50
C ASP A 223 -7.20 6.49 -13.11
N LEU A 224 -6.83 6.69 -11.82
CA LEU A 224 -6.28 7.95 -11.34
C LEU A 224 -5.00 8.33 -12.10
N LEU A 225 -4.01 7.42 -12.11
CA LEU A 225 -2.71 7.68 -12.73
C LEU A 225 -2.80 7.90 -14.25
N ALA A 226 -3.76 7.26 -14.90
CA ALA A 226 -4.04 7.50 -16.33
C ALA A 226 -4.62 8.89 -16.58
N ALA A 227 -5.39 9.44 -15.62
CA ALA A 227 -6.07 10.73 -15.76
C ALA A 227 -5.19 11.95 -15.43
N ILE A 228 -4.09 11.75 -14.67
CA ILE A 228 -3.19 12.85 -14.24
C ILE A 228 -1.86 12.89 -15.01
N ARG A 229 -1.67 11.97 -15.96
CA ARG A 229 -0.58 11.99 -16.93
C ARG A 229 -0.91 12.97 -18.05
#